data_92ad4b7d0eefb797585d784c2ba58755
#
_entry.id   92ad4b7d0eefb797585d784c2ba58755
#
_cell.length_a   1.000
_cell.length_b   1.000
_cell.length_c   1.000
_cell.angle_alpha   90.00
_cell.angle_beta   90.00
_cell.angle_gamma   90.00
#
_symmetry.space_group_name_H-M   'P 1'
#
loop_
_entity.id
_entity.type
_entity.pdbx_description
1 polymer ?
#
loop_
_entity_poly.entity_id
_entity_poly.type
_entity_poly.pdbx_seq_one_letter_code
_entity_poly.pdbx_strand_id
1 'polypeptide(L)'
;VLAGAGSGKTRVLVHKIAWEVEALGRNSSSIMAVTFTNKAANEMRSRIESLLQTPIFDSWVGTFHGLSHKLLKRFHKEAELSSNFTILDSDDQLRIIKRISRELSLDEATWPARQSQWQINAWKDDGLRNKDVDEKGDFYTETINKIYKEYEDICKRDDLVDFGELLLRSYEVLVNSKS
;
A
#
# COMPACT_ATOMS: atom_id res chain seq x y z
N VAL A 1 -2.18 -5.87 23.89
CA VAL A 1 -3.24 -5.30 24.74
C VAL A 1 -4.58 -5.57 24.08
N LEU A 2 -5.43 -6.39 24.72
CA LEU A 2 -6.81 -6.61 24.31
C LEU A 2 -7.68 -5.54 24.97
N ALA A 3 -8.37 -4.74 24.17
CA ALA A 3 -9.17 -3.64 24.67
C ALA A 3 -10.30 -3.27 23.70
N GLY A 4 -11.53 -3.08 24.18
CA GLY A 4 -12.68 -2.68 23.38
C GLY A 4 -12.62 -1.25 22.84
N ALA A 5 -13.62 -0.85 22.06
CA ALA A 5 -13.75 0.53 21.60
C ALA A 5 -13.89 1.48 22.81
N GLY A 6 -13.29 2.67 22.75
CA GLY A 6 -13.35 3.65 23.84
C GLY A 6 -12.46 3.39 25.05
N SER A 7 -11.72 2.27 25.09
CA SER A 7 -10.88 1.86 26.24
C SER A 7 -9.56 2.64 26.40
N GLY A 8 -9.31 3.66 25.60
CA GLY A 8 -8.10 4.47 25.70
C GLY A 8 -6.85 3.90 25.01
N LYS A 9 -6.97 2.86 24.17
CA LYS A 9 -5.83 2.26 23.44
C LYS A 9 -4.91 3.28 22.75
N THR A 10 -5.51 4.20 22.01
CA THR A 10 -4.77 5.27 21.32
C THR A 10 -4.02 6.16 22.31
N ARG A 11 -4.61 6.44 23.49
CA ARG A 11 -3.96 7.22 24.54
C ARG A 11 -2.69 6.50 25.05
N VAL A 12 -2.79 5.21 25.33
CA VAL A 12 -1.63 4.39 25.76
C VAL A 12 -0.53 4.40 24.69
N LEU A 13 -0.89 4.22 23.42
CA LEU A 13 0.07 4.23 22.31
C LEU A 13 0.77 5.58 22.18
N VAL A 14 0.02 6.68 22.24
CA VAL A 14 0.57 8.04 22.16
C VAL A 14 1.56 8.32 23.32
N HIS A 15 1.19 7.98 24.56
CA HIS A 15 2.10 8.12 25.69
C HIS A 15 3.33 7.22 25.60
N LYS A 16 3.17 6.00 25.06
CA LYS A 16 4.31 5.08 24.83
C LYS A 16 5.29 5.68 23.83
N ILE A 17 4.81 6.23 22.72
CA ILE A 17 5.66 6.87 21.71
C ILE A 17 6.36 8.09 22.31
N ALA A 18 5.65 8.97 23.02
CA ALA A 18 6.26 10.11 23.67
C ALA A 18 7.34 9.71 24.68
N TRP A 19 7.09 8.66 25.46
CA TRP A 19 8.07 8.13 26.41
C TRP A 19 9.32 7.54 25.71
N GLU A 20 9.16 6.82 24.59
CA GLU A 20 10.28 6.28 23.80
C GLU A 20 11.19 7.43 23.29
N VAL A 21 10.59 8.54 22.87
CA VAL A 21 11.33 9.70 22.36
C VAL A 21 11.98 10.48 23.53
N GLU A 22 11.21 10.85 24.56
CA GLU A 22 11.63 11.77 25.60
C GLU A 22 12.50 11.10 26.67
N ALA A 23 12.08 9.92 27.17
CA ALA A 23 12.78 9.22 28.25
C ALA A 23 13.90 8.30 27.77
N LEU A 24 13.75 7.67 26.59
CA LEU A 24 14.75 6.77 26.04
C LEU A 24 15.63 7.42 24.96
N GLY A 25 15.38 8.68 24.61
CA GLY A 25 16.16 9.42 23.61
C GLY A 25 16.08 8.85 22.19
N ARG A 26 15.04 8.07 21.87
CA ARG A 26 14.87 7.51 20.52
C ARG A 26 14.49 8.59 19.53
N ASN A 27 15.06 8.50 18.33
CA ASN A 27 14.64 9.41 17.26
C ASN A 27 13.19 9.07 16.84
N SER A 28 12.33 10.11 16.71
CA SER A 28 10.95 9.95 16.26
C SER A 28 10.85 9.27 14.87
N SER A 29 11.87 9.47 14.02
CA SER A 29 11.95 8.82 12.70
C SER A 29 12.20 7.30 12.76
N SER A 30 12.61 6.75 13.90
CA SER A 30 12.78 5.31 14.11
C SER A 30 11.52 4.60 14.61
N ILE A 31 10.44 5.34 14.85
CA ILE A 31 9.19 4.82 15.40
C ILE A 31 8.10 4.87 14.33
N MET A 32 7.52 3.70 14.03
CA MET A 32 6.38 3.61 13.11
C MET A 32 5.09 3.38 13.89
N ALA A 33 4.08 4.20 13.63
CA ALA A 33 2.74 4.05 14.18
C ALA A 33 1.69 4.16 13.07
N VAL A 34 0.86 3.12 12.95
CA VAL A 34 -0.05 2.97 11.83
C VAL A 34 -1.49 3.02 12.29
N THR A 35 -2.32 3.72 11.52
CA THR A 35 -3.77 3.81 11.72
C THR A 35 -4.51 3.49 10.42
N PHE A 36 -5.83 3.28 10.52
CA PHE A 36 -6.64 3.00 9.32
C PHE A 36 -7.11 4.28 8.59
N THR A 37 -7.20 5.42 9.28
CA THR A 37 -7.73 6.65 8.70
C THR A 37 -6.77 7.83 8.86
N ASN A 38 -6.77 8.73 7.89
CA ASN A 38 -5.99 9.96 7.94
C ASN A 38 -6.37 10.84 9.15
N LYS A 39 -7.67 10.86 9.51
CA LYS A 39 -8.14 11.58 10.70
C LYS A 39 -7.48 11.04 11.97
N ALA A 40 -7.46 9.72 12.15
CA ALA A 40 -6.83 9.10 13.32
C ALA A 40 -5.30 9.29 13.32
N ALA A 41 -4.65 9.25 12.14
CA ALA A 41 -3.21 9.52 12.01
C ALA A 41 -2.87 10.95 12.40
N ASN A 42 -3.63 11.93 11.93
CA ASN A 42 -3.42 13.34 12.26
C ASN A 42 -3.68 13.62 13.76
N GLU A 43 -4.72 13.03 14.33
CA GLU A 43 -5.02 13.13 15.75
C GLU A 43 -3.90 12.51 16.61
N MET A 44 -3.41 11.34 16.22
CA MET A 44 -2.28 10.68 16.89
C MET A 44 -1.03 11.57 16.87
N ARG A 45 -0.66 12.10 15.69
CA ARG A 45 0.48 13.00 15.53
C ARG A 45 0.34 14.22 16.40
N SER A 46 -0.78 14.94 16.34
CA SER A 46 -1.04 16.13 17.15
C SER A 46 -0.92 15.86 18.66
N ARG A 47 -1.41 14.71 19.13
CA ARG A 47 -1.29 14.33 20.54
C ARG A 47 0.16 14.02 20.94
N ILE A 48 0.94 13.37 20.08
CA ILE A 48 2.38 13.10 20.34
C ILE A 48 3.13 14.44 20.42
N GLU A 49 2.94 15.32 19.43
CA GLU A 49 3.57 16.65 19.41
C GLU A 49 3.20 17.49 20.63
N SER A 50 1.95 17.41 21.06
CA SER A 50 1.47 18.09 22.27
C SER A 50 2.15 17.58 23.55
N LEU A 51 2.43 16.29 23.64
CA LEU A 51 3.16 15.70 24.77
C LEU A 51 4.65 16.07 24.75
N LEU A 52 5.27 16.01 23.58
CA LEU A 52 6.70 16.29 23.41
C LEU A 52 7.02 17.79 23.37
N GLN A 53 6.00 18.65 23.27
CA GLN A 53 6.14 20.12 23.08
C GLN A 53 7.02 20.48 21.87
N THR A 54 7.19 19.56 20.91
CA THR A 54 7.99 19.73 19.70
C THR A 54 7.32 19.02 18.53
N PRO A 55 7.40 19.58 17.31
CA PRO A 55 6.94 18.88 16.10
C PRO A 55 7.75 17.61 15.85
N ILE A 56 7.07 16.53 15.43
CA ILE A 56 7.71 15.27 15.02
C ILE A 56 7.89 15.25 13.51
N PHE A 57 8.89 15.98 13.02
CA PHE A 57 9.24 15.97 11.61
C PHE A 57 9.74 14.58 11.19
N ASP A 58 9.44 14.20 9.95
CA ASP A 58 9.83 12.92 9.33
C ASP A 58 9.42 11.65 10.10
N SER A 59 8.42 11.76 10.99
CA SER A 59 7.90 10.60 11.71
C SER A 59 7.15 9.62 10.77
N TRP A 60 7.13 8.35 11.16
CA TRP A 60 6.36 7.30 10.47
C TRP A 60 4.99 7.10 11.13
N VAL A 61 4.27 8.18 11.38
CA VAL A 61 2.89 8.17 11.89
C VAL A 61 1.94 8.44 10.74
N GLY A 62 1.12 7.46 10.37
CA GLY A 62 0.25 7.59 9.19
C GLY A 62 -0.69 6.40 8.99
N THR A 63 -1.36 6.39 7.85
CA THR A 63 -2.10 5.21 7.37
C THR A 63 -1.17 4.25 6.65
N PHE A 64 -1.58 2.98 6.49
CA PHE A 64 -0.80 2.00 5.72
C PHE A 64 -0.42 2.54 4.34
N HIS A 65 -1.38 2.98 3.54
CA HIS A 65 -1.12 3.52 2.21
C HIS A 65 -0.27 4.80 2.22
N GLY A 66 -0.51 5.69 3.18
CA GLY A 66 0.29 6.93 3.31
C GLY A 66 1.74 6.66 3.66
N LEU A 67 1.99 5.71 4.56
CA LEU A 67 3.35 5.29 4.92
C LEU A 67 4.03 4.50 3.81
N SER A 68 3.29 3.63 3.11
CA SER A 68 3.79 2.93 1.93
C SER A 68 4.19 3.90 0.82
N HIS A 69 3.37 4.91 0.53
CA HIS A 69 3.73 5.95 -0.42
C HIS A 69 5.02 6.70 0.02
N LYS A 70 5.12 7.09 1.30
CA LYS A 70 6.33 7.72 1.85
C LYS A 70 7.55 6.80 1.72
N LEU A 71 7.41 5.50 2.00
CA LEU A 71 8.45 4.51 1.86
C LEU A 71 8.93 4.41 0.41
N LEU A 72 7.99 4.22 -0.53
CA LEU A 72 8.32 4.09 -1.95
C LEU A 72 8.94 5.36 -2.53
N LYS A 73 8.51 6.54 -2.11
CA LYS A 73 9.18 7.80 -2.49
C LYS A 73 10.62 7.88 -1.98
N ARG A 74 10.88 7.42 -0.77
CA ARG A 74 12.22 7.44 -0.15
C ARG A 74 13.16 6.39 -0.77
N PHE A 75 12.63 5.20 -1.07
CA PHE A 75 13.34 4.04 -1.59
C PHE A 75 12.88 3.69 -3.02
N HIS A 76 12.66 4.73 -3.84
CA HIS A 76 12.12 4.55 -5.19
C HIS A 76 13.03 3.70 -6.09
N LYS A 77 14.35 3.77 -5.90
CA LYS A 77 15.32 2.97 -6.68
C LYS A 77 15.21 1.48 -6.34
N GLU A 78 15.14 1.17 -5.05
CA GLU A 78 14.96 -0.19 -4.55
C GLU A 78 13.59 -0.76 -4.93
N ALA A 79 12.61 0.12 -5.06
CA ALA A 79 11.27 -0.20 -5.54
C ALA A 79 11.17 -0.28 -7.08
N GLU A 80 12.25 -0.07 -7.82
CA GLU A 80 12.23 0.02 -9.30
C GLU A 80 11.21 1.04 -9.83
N LEU A 81 11.09 2.19 -9.16
CA LEU A 81 10.20 3.29 -9.54
C LEU A 81 10.99 4.56 -9.82
N SER A 82 10.43 5.48 -10.61
CA SER A 82 10.96 6.83 -10.66
C SER A 82 10.65 7.61 -9.37
N SER A 83 11.37 8.69 -9.14
CA SER A 83 11.08 9.59 -8.01
C SER A 83 9.68 10.24 -8.10
N ASN A 84 9.08 10.26 -9.30
CA ASN A 84 7.83 10.93 -9.61
C ASN A 84 6.74 9.97 -10.12
N PHE A 85 6.77 8.70 -9.69
CA PHE A 85 5.73 7.75 -10.06
C PHE A 85 4.32 8.30 -9.77
N THR A 86 3.37 7.89 -10.60
CA THR A 86 1.97 8.35 -10.54
C THR A 86 1.10 7.33 -9.81
N ILE A 87 0.27 7.81 -8.89
CA ILE A 87 -0.72 6.95 -8.22
C ILE A 87 -1.97 6.89 -9.07
N LEU A 88 -2.43 5.66 -9.34
CA LEU A 88 -3.70 5.39 -9.99
C LEU A 88 -4.82 5.29 -8.96
N ASP A 89 -5.93 5.95 -9.23
CA ASP A 89 -7.18 5.66 -8.52
C ASP A 89 -7.88 4.41 -9.09
N SER A 90 -8.96 4.00 -8.43
CA SER A 90 -9.71 2.79 -8.81
C SER A 90 -10.36 2.90 -10.20
N ASP A 91 -10.74 4.09 -10.62
CA ASP A 91 -11.38 4.32 -11.92
C ASP A 91 -10.34 4.32 -13.04
N ASP A 92 -9.17 4.88 -12.81
CA ASP A 92 -8.05 4.82 -13.75
C ASP A 92 -7.55 3.38 -13.92
N GLN A 93 -7.41 2.62 -12.83
CA GLN A 93 -7.12 1.19 -12.86
C GLN A 93 -8.14 0.44 -13.74
N LEU A 94 -9.42 0.67 -13.50
CA LEU A 94 -10.50 0.02 -14.27
C LEU A 94 -10.43 0.37 -15.77
N ARG A 95 -10.09 1.62 -16.12
CA ARG A 95 -9.93 2.04 -17.54
C ARG A 95 -8.81 1.28 -18.23
N ILE A 96 -7.68 1.08 -17.54
CA ILE A 96 -6.55 0.29 -18.08
C ILE A 96 -6.99 -1.16 -18.29
N ILE A 97 -7.63 -1.78 -17.29
CA ILE A 97 -8.11 -3.17 -17.38
C ILE A 97 -9.13 -3.33 -18.51
N LYS A 98 -10.08 -2.41 -18.68
CA LYS A 98 -11.02 -2.41 -19.81
C LYS A 98 -10.31 -2.37 -21.16
N ARG A 99 -9.27 -1.55 -21.29
CA ARG A 99 -8.47 -1.49 -22.51
C ARG A 99 -7.79 -2.81 -22.80
N ILE A 100 -7.13 -3.41 -21.80
CA ILE A 100 -6.48 -4.72 -21.91
C ILE A 100 -7.49 -5.80 -22.33
N SER A 101 -8.67 -5.86 -21.72
CA SER A 101 -9.71 -6.84 -22.06
C SER A 101 -10.14 -6.73 -23.53
N ARG A 102 -10.23 -5.51 -24.07
CA ARG A 102 -10.54 -5.27 -25.50
C ARG A 102 -9.39 -5.73 -26.41
N GLU A 103 -8.14 -5.41 -26.04
CA GLU A 103 -6.95 -5.81 -26.80
C GLU A 103 -6.82 -7.36 -26.85
N LEU A 104 -7.21 -8.04 -25.77
CA LEU A 104 -7.27 -9.50 -25.69
C LEU A 104 -8.55 -10.10 -26.35
N SER A 105 -9.40 -9.26 -26.96
CA SER A 105 -10.67 -9.67 -27.59
C SER A 105 -11.61 -10.42 -26.64
N LEU A 106 -11.60 -10.06 -25.36
CA LEU A 106 -12.48 -10.67 -24.35
C LEU A 106 -13.85 -10.01 -24.38
N ASP A 107 -14.90 -10.86 -24.39
CA ASP A 107 -16.29 -10.40 -24.31
C ASP A 107 -16.61 -9.79 -22.93
N GLU A 108 -17.09 -8.56 -22.89
CA GLU A 108 -17.35 -7.82 -21.63
C GLU A 108 -18.46 -8.45 -20.79
N ALA A 109 -19.40 -9.18 -21.41
CA ALA A 109 -20.48 -9.84 -20.69
C ALA A 109 -19.96 -11.08 -19.92
N THR A 110 -19.03 -11.82 -20.54
CA THR A 110 -18.39 -13.00 -19.94
C THR A 110 -17.25 -12.61 -18.98
N TRP A 111 -16.50 -11.54 -19.32
CA TRP A 111 -15.32 -11.06 -18.60
C TRP A 111 -15.47 -9.60 -18.16
N PRO A 112 -16.34 -9.30 -17.19
CA PRO A 112 -16.52 -7.94 -16.72
C PRO A 112 -15.22 -7.39 -16.13
N ALA A 113 -14.72 -6.28 -16.66
CA ALA A 113 -13.44 -5.70 -16.24
C ALA A 113 -13.38 -5.38 -14.74
N ARG A 114 -14.53 -5.10 -14.10
CA ARG A 114 -14.60 -4.88 -12.64
C ARG A 114 -14.32 -6.15 -11.85
N GLN A 115 -14.71 -7.32 -12.35
CA GLN A 115 -14.37 -8.60 -11.70
C GLN A 115 -12.88 -8.90 -11.83
N SER A 116 -12.29 -8.62 -12.99
CA SER A 116 -10.84 -8.72 -13.18
C SER A 116 -10.09 -7.78 -12.24
N GLN A 117 -10.55 -6.55 -12.10
CA GLN A 117 -9.99 -5.59 -11.15
C GLN A 117 -10.03 -6.11 -9.69
N TRP A 118 -11.16 -6.64 -9.25
CA TRP A 118 -11.30 -7.20 -7.91
C TRP A 118 -10.36 -8.39 -7.67
N GLN A 119 -10.26 -9.28 -8.65
CA GLN A 119 -9.39 -10.44 -8.54
C GLN A 119 -7.91 -10.05 -8.51
N ILE A 120 -7.49 -9.11 -9.36
CA ILE A 120 -6.12 -8.57 -9.36
C ILE A 120 -5.79 -7.91 -8.01
N ASN A 121 -6.71 -7.10 -7.47
CA ASN A 121 -6.53 -6.47 -6.17
C ASN A 121 -6.45 -7.52 -5.05
N ALA A 122 -7.30 -8.57 -5.08
CA ALA A 122 -7.24 -9.65 -4.11
C ALA A 122 -5.88 -10.39 -4.16
N TRP A 123 -5.36 -10.70 -5.34
CA TRP A 123 -4.03 -11.30 -5.46
C TRP A 123 -2.92 -10.39 -4.92
N LYS A 124 -2.99 -9.09 -5.18
CA LYS A 124 -2.04 -8.12 -4.60
C LYS A 124 -2.13 -8.05 -3.08
N ASP A 125 -3.34 -8.09 -2.52
CA ASP A 125 -3.56 -8.11 -1.08
C ASP A 125 -3.01 -9.39 -0.44
N ASP A 126 -3.04 -10.52 -1.16
CA ASP A 126 -2.42 -11.80 -0.78
C ASP A 126 -0.89 -11.85 -1.02
N GLY A 127 -0.32 -10.79 -1.55
CA GLY A 127 1.13 -10.71 -1.81
C GLY A 127 1.57 -11.36 -3.13
N LEU A 128 0.64 -11.66 -4.05
CA LEU A 128 0.91 -12.38 -5.29
C LEU A 128 1.11 -11.44 -6.48
N ARG A 129 2.19 -11.66 -7.22
CA ARG A 129 2.41 -11.13 -8.56
C ARG A 129 1.77 -12.06 -9.62
N ASN A 130 1.63 -11.60 -10.86
CA ASN A 130 1.10 -12.44 -11.93
C ASN A 130 1.84 -13.79 -12.06
N LYS A 131 3.15 -13.79 -11.88
CA LYS A 131 4.02 -14.98 -11.94
C LYS A 131 3.83 -15.97 -10.79
N ASP A 132 3.25 -15.52 -9.68
CA ASP A 132 3.06 -16.30 -8.45
C ASP A 132 1.63 -16.88 -8.36
N VAL A 133 0.75 -16.53 -9.31
CA VAL A 133 -0.63 -17.02 -9.38
C VAL A 133 -0.61 -18.48 -9.85
N ASP A 134 -1.18 -19.37 -9.02
CA ASP A 134 -1.35 -20.79 -9.36
C ASP A 134 -2.61 -20.98 -10.22
N GLU A 135 -2.42 -21.17 -11.51
CA GLU A 135 -3.52 -21.30 -12.48
C GLU A 135 -4.22 -22.65 -12.42
N LYS A 136 -3.52 -23.73 -12.01
CA LYS A 136 -4.03 -25.14 -11.87
C LYS A 136 -4.94 -25.63 -13.01
N GLY A 137 -4.80 -25.08 -14.21
CA GLY A 137 -5.63 -25.42 -15.36
C GLY A 137 -7.07 -24.88 -15.27
N ASP A 138 -7.32 -23.90 -14.44
CA ASP A 138 -8.57 -23.16 -14.40
C ASP A 138 -8.55 -22.02 -15.43
N PHE A 139 -9.34 -22.19 -16.49
CA PHE A 139 -9.43 -21.22 -17.60
C PHE A 139 -9.82 -19.81 -17.14
N TYR A 140 -10.63 -19.68 -16.07
CA TYR A 140 -10.99 -18.39 -15.51
C TYR A 140 -9.75 -17.70 -14.90
N THR A 141 -9.02 -18.41 -14.05
CA THR A 141 -7.79 -17.92 -13.40
C THR A 141 -6.71 -17.58 -14.43
N GLU A 142 -6.52 -18.46 -15.45
CA GLU A 142 -5.57 -18.19 -16.54
C GLU A 142 -5.90 -16.90 -17.30
N THR A 143 -7.18 -16.70 -17.62
CA THR A 143 -7.61 -15.50 -18.36
C THR A 143 -7.41 -14.23 -17.57
N ILE A 144 -7.81 -14.21 -16.28
CA ILE A 144 -7.59 -13.06 -15.41
C ILE A 144 -6.10 -12.80 -15.19
N ASN A 145 -5.29 -13.87 -15.07
CA ASN A 145 -3.85 -13.73 -14.90
C ASN A 145 -3.16 -13.16 -16.15
N LYS A 146 -3.65 -13.44 -17.34
CA LYS A 146 -3.20 -12.77 -18.58
C LYS A 146 -3.48 -11.26 -18.52
N ILE A 147 -4.68 -10.88 -18.07
CA ILE A 147 -5.02 -9.46 -17.87
C ILE A 147 -4.08 -8.84 -16.82
N TYR A 148 -3.81 -9.55 -15.72
CA TYR A 148 -2.93 -9.07 -14.64
C TYR A 148 -1.51 -8.85 -15.14
N LYS A 149 -0.97 -9.76 -15.94
CA LYS A 149 0.35 -9.63 -16.55
C LYS A 149 0.46 -8.38 -17.42
N GLU A 150 -0.47 -8.20 -18.37
CA GLU A 150 -0.50 -7.02 -19.24
C GLU A 150 -0.66 -5.72 -18.42
N TYR A 151 -1.46 -5.77 -17.34
CA TYR A 151 -1.64 -4.65 -16.44
C TYR A 151 -0.34 -4.29 -15.70
N GLU A 152 0.39 -5.29 -15.15
CA GLU A 152 1.69 -5.05 -14.51
C GLU A 152 2.72 -4.48 -15.50
N ASP A 153 2.75 -4.99 -16.74
CA ASP A 153 3.66 -4.52 -17.79
C ASP A 153 3.38 -3.05 -18.17
N ILE A 154 2.10 -2.66 -18.27
CA ILE A 154 1.70 -1.26 -18.51
C ILE A 154 2.10 -0.38 -17.31
N CYS A 155 1.78 -0.80 -16.09
CA CYS A 155 2.10 -0.05 -14.89
C CYS A 155 3.62 0.16 -14.73
N LYS A 156 4.41 -0.87 -15.02
CA LYS A 156 5.88 -0.78 -14.98
C LYS A 156 6.43 0.16 -16.05
N ARG A 157 5.93 0.08 -17.28
CA ARG A 157 6.37 0.93 -18.40
C ARG A 157 6.04 2.41 -18.17
N ASP A 158 4.83 2.68 -17.67
CA ASP A 158 4.28 4.03 -17.55
C ASP A 158 4.47 4.60 -16.12
N ASP A 159 5.22 3.90 -15.25
CA ASP A 159 5.55 4.27 -13.87
C ASP A 159 4.30 4.57 -13.01
N LEU A 160 3.33 3.67 -13.09
CA LEU A 160 2.03 3.76 -12.45
C LEU A 160 1.94 2.82 -11.24
N VAL A 161 1.34 3.30 -10.16
CA VAL A 161 1.22 2.57 -8.89
C VAL A 161 -0.22 2.68 -8.38
N ASP A 162 -0.97 1.59 -8.37
CA ASP A 162 -2.29 1.53 -7.75
C ASP A 162 -2.22 1.34 -6.23
N PHE A 163 -3.37 1.39 -5.54
CA PHE A 163 -3.40 1.28 -4.07
C PHE A 163 -2.91 -0.08 -3.56
N GLY A 164 -3.25 -1.19 -4.25
CA GLY A 164 -2.72 -2.52 -3.90
C GLY A 164 -1.21 -2.60 -4.12
N GLU A 165 -0.73 -1.99 -5.20
CA GLU A 165 0.69 -1.92 -5.53
C GLU A 165 1.50 -1.14 -4.49
N LEU A 166 0.95 -0.07 -3.91
CA LEU A 166 1.62 0.65 -2.83
C LEU A 166 1.98 -0.27 -1.67
N LEU A 167 1.08 -1.15 -1.26
CA LEU A 167 1.29 -2.07 -0.15
C LEU A 167 2.22 -3.23 -0.56
N LEU A 168 1.93 -3.88 -1.68
CA LEU A 168 2.69 -5.02 -2.17
C LEU A 168 4.16 -4.66 -2.41
N ARG A 169 4.42 -3.58 -3.13
CA ARG A 169 5.78 -3.14 -3.43
C ARG A 169 6.53 -2.66 -2.18
N SER A 170 5.83 -2.02 -1.25
CA SER A 170 6.44 -1.67 0.04
C SER A 170 6.85 -2.90 0.84
N TYR A 171 6.03 -3.95 0.84
CA TYR A 171 6.36 -5.23 1.45
C TYR A 171 7.61 -5.86 0.80
N GLU A 172 7.64 -5.90 -0.55
CA GLU A 172 8.80 -6.42 -1.30
C GLU A 172 10.09 -5.65 -0.99
N VAL A 173 10.05 -4.33 -0.94
CA VAL A 173 11.20 -3.49 -0.58
C VAL A 173 11.69 -3.84 0.84
N LEU A 174 10.78 -3.96 1.81
CA LEU A 174 11.15 -4.28 3.20
C LEU A 174 11.72 -5.69 3.36
N VAL A 175 11.21 -6.68 2.62
CA VAL A 175 11.68 -8.07 2.70
C VAL A 175 13.01 -8.25 1.96
N ASN A 176 13.18 -7.60 0.81
CA ASN A 176 14.35 -7.76 -0.04
C ASN A 176 15.51 -6.84 0.36
N SER A 177 15.25 -5.76 1.09
CA SER A 177 16.28 -4.88 1.66
C SER A 177 16.94 -5.56 2.86
N LYS A 178 17.68 -6.65 2.60
CA LYS A 178 18.63 -7.17 3.57
C LYS A 178 19.84 -6.23 3.55
N SER A 179 19.87 -5.33 4.51
CA SER A 179 21.05 -4.52 4.88
C SER A 179 22.21 -5.39 5.31
#